data_959d5dfcb7bb1648e6aa96666930446a
#
_entry.id   959d5dfcb7bb1648e6aa96666930446a
#
_cell.length_a   1.000
_cell.length_b   1.000
_cell.length_c   1.000
_cell.angle_alpha   90.00
_cell.angle_beta   90.00
_cell.angle_gamma   90.00
#
_symmetry.space_group_name_H-M   'P 1'
#
loop_
_entity.id
_entity.type
_entity.pdbx_description
1 polymer ?
#
loop_
_entity_poly.entity_id
_entity_poly.type
_entity_poly.pdbx_seq_one_letter_code
_entity_poly.pdbx_strand_id
1 'polypeptide(L)'
;LPNFTDFFIGHSNWSFYIICIGYEKNTASSICFGFAAFAANRYDGAHKRPLGLCLWSKVGSMTEQRIKSFPVSWEELHRTSKALAWRLLELGPFNGLIAVTRGGLVPAAIVARELEIRLIDTACISSYAGNERGKLDVLKPSLLAGDGDGWLIVDDLVDTGETAKALKLMLPKAHLATVYAKPAGRPLVDTFVTEVSQDTWIFFPWDLEPQPSTPIIGQR
;
A
#
# COMPACT_ATOMS: atom_id res chain seq x y z
N LEU A 1 36.21 -4.27 8.68
CA LEU A 1 36.50 -2.83 8.56
C LEU A 1 35.16 -2.14 8.23
N PRO A 2 34.66 -1.21 9.06
CA PRO A 2 33.39 -0.53 8.78
C PRO A 2 33.62 0.53 7.70
N ASN A 3 32.67 0.61 6.75
CA ASN A 3 32.62 1.65 5.73
C ASN A 3 32.18 2.97 6.36
N PHE A 4 33.05 3.98 6.26
CA PHE A 4 32.73 5.36 6.61
C PHE A 4 32.10 6.03 5.38
N THR A 5 30.90 6.61 5.54
CA THR A 5 30.33 7.54 4.57
C THR A 5 30.27 8.92 5.20
N ASP A 6 31.14 9.82 4.73
CA ASP A 6 31.14 11.23 5.13
C ASP A 6 30.12 12.01 4.30
N PHE A 7 29.13 12.60 4.98
CA PHE A 7 28.22 13.59 4.37
C PHE A 7 28.63 14.99 4.80
N PHE A 8 29.03 15.81 3.85
CA PHE A 8 29.30 17.25 4.07
C PHE A 8 28.07 18.07 3.78
N ILE A 9 27.56 18.81 4.77
CA ILE A 9 26.62 19.91 4.57
C ILE A 9 27.30 21.18 5.08
N GLY A 10 27.75 22.02 4.13
CA GLY A 10 28.38 23.30 4.43
C GLY A 10 27.38 24.45 4.27
N HIS A 11 27.05 25.13 5.37
CA HIS A 11 26.61 26.51 5.36
C HIS A 11 27.42 27.31 6.39
N SER A 12 28.00 28.41 5.90
CA SER A 12 28.81 29.43 6.56
C SER A 12 28.93 29.33 8.10
N ASN A 13 30.18 29.09 8.55
CA ASN A 13 30.74 29.24 9.89
C ASN A 13 30.48 28.16 10.97
N TRP A 14 29.82 27.03 10.66
CA TRP A 14 29.72 25.91 11.60
C TRP A 14 30.00 24.59 10.86
N SER A 15 30.96 23.81 11.32
CA SER A 15 31.20 22.46 10.81
C SER A 15 30.62 21.45 11.81
N PHE A 16 29.64 20.66 11.38
CA PHE A 16 29.10 19.57 12.18
C PHE A 16 29.68 18.25 11.69
N TYR A 17 30.26 17.48 12.59
CA TYR A 17 30.68 16.10 12.32
C TYR A 17 29.65 15.14 12.89
N ILE A 18 29.10 14.29 12.05
CA ILE A 18 28.23 13.19 12.47
C ILE A 18 29.10 11.93 12.47
N ILE A 19 29.36 11.39 13.65
CA ILE A 19 30.06 10.12 13.80
C ILE A 19 29.00 9.07 14.11
N CYS A 20 28.77 8.14 13.18
CA CYS A 20 27.94 6.97 13.42
C CYS A 20 28.81 5.87 14.04
N ILE A 21 28.60 5.57 15.31
CA ILE A 21 29.24 4.44 15.98
C ILE A 21 28.22 3.30 15.99
N GLY A 22 28.42 2.32 15.10
CA GLY A 22 27.67 1.06 15.12
C GLY A 22 28.24 0.15 16.21
N TYR A 23 27.42 -0.32 17.11
CA TYR A 23 27.77 -1.34 18.08
C TYR A 23 27.00 -2.63 17.77
N GLU A 24 27.73 -3.65 17.36
CA GLU A 24 27.20 -4.97 17.09
C GLU A 24 27.20 -5.80 18.37
N LYS A 25 26.03 -6.07 18.95
CA LYS A 25 25.86 -7.11 19.98
C LYS A 25 25.16 -8.31 19.38
N ASN A 26 25.87 -9.40 19.33
CA ASN A 26 25.38 -10.72 19.01
C ASN A 26 24.34 -11.14 20.07
N THR A 27 23.07 -11.03 19.77
CA THR A 27 21.88 -11.78 20.19
C THR A 27 20.64 -10.93 19.97
N ALA A 28 19.70 -11.46 19.18
CA ALA A 28 18.29 -11.07 19.00
C ALA A 28 17.89 -9.63 19.38
N SER A 29 17.56 -8.86 18.34
CA SER A 29 16.68 -7.67 18.35
C SER A 29 17.10 -6.49 19.24
N SER A 30 17.87 -5.57 18.68
CA SER A 30 17.70 -4.10 18.83
C SER A 30 18.94 -3.41 18.25
N ILE A 31 18.82 -2.81 17.07
CA ILE A 31 19.82 -1.88 16.54
C ILE A 31 19.50 -0.51 17.11
N CYS A 32 20.29 -0.06 18.07
CA CYS A 32 20.23 1.32 18.58
C CYS A 32 21.16 2.19 17.72
N PHE A 33 20.60 3.10 16.93
CA PHE A 33 21.37 4.19 16.33
C PHE A 33 21.40 5.38 17.28
N GLY A 34 22.59 5.71 17.78
CA GLY A 34 22.81 6.90 18.57
C GLY A 34 23.42 8.00 17.69
N PHE A 35 22.81 9.17 17.63
CA PHE A 35 23.40 10.35 17.01
C PHE A 35 24.05 11.22 18.10
N ALA A 36 25.35 11.43 17.98
CA ALA A 36 26.07 12.41 18.80
C ALA A 36 26.46 13.60 17.91
N ALA A 37 25.87 14.77 18.16
CA ALA A 37 26.26 16.00 17.51
C ALA A 37 27.31 16.72 18.35
N PHE A 38 28.54 16.90 17.83
CA PHE A 38 29.57 17.72 18.44
C PHE A 38 29.61 19.06 17.71
N ALA A 39 29.37 20.16 18.47
CA ALA A 39 29.63 21.49 17.99
C ALA A 39 31.07 21.88 18.36
N ALA A 40 31.96 22.01 17.38
CA ALA A 40 33.30 22.52 17.60
C ALA A 40 33.33 24.03 17.31
N ASN A 41 33.61 24.81 18.35
CA ASN A 41 33.80 26.26 18.24
C ASN A 41 35.27 26.54 17.93
N ARG A 42 35.55 27.42 16.96
CA ARG A 42 36.89 27.83 16.56
C ARG A 42 37.54 28.65 17.68
N TYR A 43 38.79 28.35 17.96
CA TYR A 43 39.65 28.93 18.97
C TYR A 43 39.79 30.46 18.82
N ASP A 44 39.61 31.13 19.94
CA ASP A 44 40.34 32.36 20.28
C ASP A 44 41.07 32.10 21.62
N GLY A 45 42.38 32.40 21.61
CA GLY A 45 43.29 31.98 22.65
C GLY A 45 43.02 32.65 23.99
N ALA A 46 42.58 31.89 24.94
CA ALA A 46 42.86 31.93 26.40
C ALA A 46 41.96 30.93 27.14
N HIS A 47 42.60 30.05 27.84
CA HIS A 47 42.08 29.12 28.85
C HIS A 47 40.60 29.18 29.24
N LYS A 48 39.76 28.27 28.70
CA LYS A 48 38.56 27.77 29.40
C LYS A 48 38.28 26.33 28.96
N ARG A 49 38.11 25.46 29.97
CA ARG A 49 37.75 24.05 29.75
C ARG A 49 36.37 23.93 29.12
N PRO A 50 36.17 23.04 28.14
CA PRO A 50 34.83 22.82 27.60
C PRO A 50 33.98 22.08 28.64
N LEU A 51 32.91 22.70 29.09
CA LEU A 51 31.81 22.02 29.75
C LEU A 51 31.05 21.21 28.68
N GLY A 52 31.38 19.94 28.57
CA GLY A 52 30.61 19.01 27.77
C GLY A 52 29.26 18.75 28.43
N LEU A 53 28.25 19.50 28.05
CA LEU A 53 26.85 19.10 28.32
C LEU A 53 26.49 17.97 27.35
N CYS A 54 26.61 16.73 27.82
CA CYS A 54 26.05 15.59 27.14
C CYS A 54 24.54 15.59 27.37
N LEU A 55 23.79 16.26 26.49
CA LEU A 55 22.34 16.13 26.45
C LEU A 55 22.00 14.75 25.85
N TRP A 56 21.87 13.77 26.72
CA TRP A 56 21.26 12.49 26.39
C TRP A 56 19.76 12.73 26.23
N SER A 57 19.30 13.11 25.03
CA SER A 57 17.89 12.99 24.70
C SER A 57 17.57 11.50 24.60
N LYS A 58 16.67 11.01 25.46
CA LYS A 58 16.06 9.70 25.29
C LYS A 58 15.44 9.66 23.89
N VAL A 59 16.08 8.98 22.95
CA VAL A 59 15.43 8.55 21.73
C VAL A 59 14.36 7.58 22.17
N GLY A 60 13.11 8.01 22.09
CA GLY A 60 11.97 7.16 22.36
C GLY A 60 12.10 5.90 21.52
N SER A 61 11.85 4.75 22.10
CA SER A 61 11.77 3.49 21.38
C SER A 61 10.74 3.67 20.27
N MET A 62 11.20 3.79 19.02
CA MET A 62 10.33 3.57 17.88
C MET A 62 9.95 2.09 17.95
N THR A 63 8.78 1.83 18.51
CA THR A 63 8.14 0.54 18.36
C THR A 63 7.95 0.35 16.86
N GLU A 64 8.73 -0.53 16.29
CA GLU A 64 8.55 -1.04 14.94
C GLU A 64 7.12 -1.60 14.90
N GLN A 65 6.20 -0.81 14.36
CA GLN A 65 4.83 -1.29 14.14
C GLN A 65 4.96 -2.41 13.12
N ARG A 66 4.94 -3.64 13.58
CA ARG A 66 4.85 -4.80 12.69
C ARG A 66 3.54 -4.68 11.93
N ILE A 67 3.64 -4.27 10.68
CA ILE A 67 2.51 -4.29 9.75
C ILE A 67 2.08 -5.76 9.66
N LYS A 68 0.85 -6.03 10.06
CA LYS A 68 0.27 -7.36 9.83
C LYS A 68 0.22 -7.60 8.34
N SER A 69 0.75 -8.72 7.90
CA SER A 69 0.79 -9.10 6.49
C SER A 69 -0.09 -10.32 6.23
N PHE A 70 -0.78 -10.31 5.11
CA PHE A 70 -1.61 -11.40 4.62
C PHE A 70 -1.18 -11.74 3.19
N PRO A 71 -0.24 -12.69 3.02
CA PRO A 71 0.20 -13.10 1.69
C PRO A 71 -0.85 -14.01 1.04
N VAL A 72 -1.17 -13.73 -0.21
CA VAL A 72 -2.12 -14.50 -1.02
C VAL A 72 -1.34 -15.17 -2.16
N SER A 73 -1.42 -16.49 -2.27
CA SER A 73 -0.86 -17.24 -3.39
C SER A 73 -1.77 -17.19 -4.64
N TRP A 74 -1.23 -17.52 -5.81
CA TRP A 74 -2.03 -17.67 -7.03
C TRP A 74 -3.16 -18.69 -6.88
N GLU A 75 -2.88 -19.79 -6.20
CA GLU A 75 -3.87 -20.83 -5.93
C GLU A 75 -4.97 -20.34 -5.01
N GLU A 76 -4.62 -19.59 -3.96
CA GLU A 76 -5.59 -19.00 -3.05
C GLU A 76 -6.45 -17.97 -3.73
N LEU A 77 -5.86 -17.04 -4.53
CA LEU A 77 -6.60 -16.05 -5.28
C LEU A 77 -7.58 -16.72 -6.25
N HIS A 78 -7.15 -17.76 -6.98
CA HIS A 78 -8.02 -18.50 -7.88
C HIS A 78 -9.20 -19.14 -7.15
N ARG A 79 -8.92 -19.83 -6.04
CA ARG A 79 -9.96 -20.47 -5.20
C ARG A 79 -10.96 -19.44 -4.66
N THR A 80 -10.46 -18.31 -4.15
CA THR A 80 -11.30 -17.27 -3.54
C THR A 80 -12.11 -16.52 -4.60
N SER A 81 -11.54 -16.28 -5.79
CA SER A 81 -12.27 -15.71 -6.93
C SER A 81 -13.40 -16.64 -7.40
N LYS A 82 -13.19 -17.95 -7.39
CA LYS A 82 -14.27 -18.91 -7.67
C LYS A 82 -15.35 -18.90 -6.58
N ALA A 83 -14.95 -18.75 -5.32
CA ALA A 83 -15.91 -18.60 -4.22
C ALA A 83 -16.74 -17.31 -4.37
N LEU A 84 -16.14 -16.23 -4.90
CA LEU A 84 -16.87 -15.01 -5.26
C LEU A 84 -17.90 -15.30 -6.37
N ALA A 85 -17.51 -16.01 -7.42
CA ALA A 85 -18.44 -16.39 -8.50
C ALA A 85 -19.62 -17.23 -7.96
N TRP A 86 -19.39 -18.15 -7.04
CA TRP A 86 -20.47 -18.90 -6.39
C TRP A 86 -21.47 -18.01 -5.66
N ARG A 87 -21.01 -16.98 -4.95
CA ARG A 87 -21.89 -16.03 -4.26
C ARG A 87 -22.71 -15.16 -5.21
N LEU A 88 -22.19 -14.94 -6.42
CA LEU A 88 -22.80 -14.11 -7.45
C LEU A 88 -23.76 -14.89 -8.36
N LEU A 89 -23.69 -16.22 -8.34
CA LEU A 89 -24.45 -17.06 -9.26
C LEU A 89 -25.98 -16.84 -9.17
N GLU A 90 -26.50 -16.66 -7.97
CA GLU A 90 -27.93 -16.46 -7.73
C GLU A 90 -28.40 -15.02 -8.01
N LEU A 91 -27.45 -14.09 -8.18
CA LEU A 91 -27.74 -12.67 -8.44
C LEU A 91 -27.79 -12.32 -9.93
N GLY A 92 -27.32 -13.25 -10.79
CA GLY A 92 -27.33 -13.09 -12.25
C GLY A 92 -28.68 -13.42 -12.90
N PRO A 93 -28.77 -13.40 -14.23
CA PRO A 93 -27.64 -13.17 -15.14
C PRO A 93 -27.18 -11.72 -15.20
N PHE A 94 -25.90 -11.50 -15.42
CA PHE A 94 -25.31 -10.17 -15.63
C PHE A 94 -25.13 -9.89 -17.14
N ASN A 95 -25.42 -8.66 -17.56
CA ASN A 95 -25.25 -8.20 -18.94
C ASN A 95 -23.77 -8.07 -19.34
N GLY A 96 -22.91 -7.79 -18.37
CA GLY A 96 -21.48 -7.65 -18.55
C GLY A 96 -20.77 -7.48 -17.22
N LEU A 97 -19.45 -7.47 -17.29
CA LEU A 97 -18.57 -7.31 -16.13
C LEU A 97 -17.61 -6.15 -16.36
N ILE A 98 -17.37 -5.37 -15.32
CA ILE A 98 -16.38 -4.28 -15.29
C ILE A 98 -15.26 -4.69 -14.35
N ALA A 99 -14.06 -4.85 -14.89
CA ALA A 99 -12.85 -5.08 -14.09
C ALA A 99 -12.25 -3.74 -13.64
N VAL A 100 -12.08 -3.56 -12.35
CA VAL A 100 -11.39 -2.38 -11.81
C VAL A 100 -9.88 -2.57 -11.98
N THR A 101 -9.25 -1.69 -12.74
CA THR A 101 -7.82 -1.85 -12.99
C THR A 101 -6.99 -1.15 -11.91
N ARG A 102 -5.89 -1.79 -11.50
CA ARG A 102 -5.26 -3.02 -12.00
C ARG A 102 -5.67 -4.28 -11.23
N GLY A 103 -5.93 -4.17 -9.92
CA GLY A 103 -6.12 -5.32 -9.02
C GLY A 103 -7.25 -6.26 -9.42
N GLY A 104 -8.38 -5.68 -9.84
CA GLY A 104 -9.56 -6.45 -10.26
C GLY A 104 -9.42 -7.26 -11.55
N LEU A 105 -8.36 -7.07 -12.36
CA LEU A 105 -8.22 -7.74 -13.65
C LEU A 105 -8.19 -9.26 -13.53
N VAL A 106 -7.42 -9.79 -12.60
CA VAL A 106 -7.27 -11.24 -12.43
C VAL A 106 -8.54 -11.87 -11.85
N PRO A 107 -9.10 -11.40 -10.73
CA PRO A 107 -10.35 -11.94 -10.21
C PRO A 107 -11.51 -11.79 -11.20
N ALA A 108 -11.60 -10.67 -11.93
CA ALA A 108 -12.62 -10.46 -12.96
C ALA A 108 -12.56 -11.52 -14.07
N ALA A 109 -11.37 -11.86 -14.55
CA ALA A 109 -11.21 -12.89 -15.57
C ALA A 109 -11.69 -14.27 -15.10
N ILE A 110 -11.43 -14.61 -13.82
CA ILE A 110 -11.88 -15.86 -13.23
C ILE A 110 -13.40 -15.85 -13.05
N VAL A 111 -13.95 -14.79 -12.47
CA VAL A 111 -15.39 -14.66 -12.23
C VAL A 111 -16.17 -14.67 -13.54
N ALA A 112 -15.72 -13.92 -14.54
CA ALA A 112 -16.36 -13.89 -15.86
C ALA A 112 -16.41 -15.27 -16.51
N ARG A 113 -15.32 -16.04 -16.41
CA ARG A 113 -15.29 -17.42 -16.91
C ARG A 113 -16.30 -18.31 -16.18
N GLU A 114 -16.33 -18.25 -14.86
CA GLU A 114 -17.22 -19.11 -14.05
C GLU A 114 -18.70 -18.77 -14.23
N LEU A 115 -19.03 -17.49 -14.49
CA LEU A 115 -20.40 -17.03 -14.73
C LEU A 115 -20.77 -16.92 -16.22
N GLU A 116 -19.88 -17.37 -17.13
CA GLU A 116 -20.06 -17.30 -18.58
C GLU A 116 -20.32 -15.86 -19.11
N ILE A 117 -19.83 -14.83 -18.41
CA ILE A 117 -19.94 -13.44 -18.86
C ILE A 117 -18.88 -13.18 -19.92
N ARG A 118 -19.30 -12.89 -21.15
CA ARG A 118 -18.39 -12.66 -22.26
C ARG A 118 -18.07 -11.19 -22.51
N LEU A 119 -18.96 -10.30 -22.13
CA LEU A 119 -18.76 -8.87 -22.27
C LEU A 119 -18.03 -8.33 -21.05
N ILE A 120 -16.77 -7.95 -21.23
CA ILE A 120 -15.93 -7.40 -20.16
C ILE A 120 -15.46 -6.02 -20.60
N ASP A 121 -15.70 -5.02 -19.76
CA ASP A 121 -15.13 -3.68 -19.84
C ASP A 121 -14.17 -3.44 -18.68
N THR A 122 -13.49 -2.32 -18.65
CA THR A 122 -12.60 -1.92 -17.55
C THR A 122 -12.92 -0.53 -17.07
N ALA A 123 -12.78 -0.29 -15.78
CA ALA A 123 -12.72 1.04 -15.17
C ALA A 123 -11.35 1.28 -14.56
N CYS A 124 -10.72 2.42 -14.89
CA CYS A 124 -9.43 2.78 -14.33
C CYS A 124 -9.60 3.99 -13.41
N ILE A 125 -9.36 3.78 -12.11
CA ILE A 125 -9.44 4.80 -11.08
C ILE A 125 -8.08 4.88 -10.41
N SER A 126 -7.51 6.08 -10.35
CA SER A 126 -6.23 6.34 -9.70
C SER A 126 -6.43 7.21 -8.45
N SER A 127 -5.81 6.81 -7.35
CA SER A 127 -5.64 7.68 -6.20
C SER A 127 -4.39 8.54 -6.41
N TYR A 128 -4.54 9.86 -6.40
CA TYR A 128 -3.39 10.77 -6.52
C TYR A 128 -2.50 10.67 -5.29
N ALA A 129 -1.22 10.32 -5.49
CA ALA A 129 -0.18 10.29 -4.46
C ALA A 129 0.47 11.67 -4.21
N GLY A 130 -0.15 12.76 -4.70
CA GLY A 130 0.36 14.13 -4.59
C GLY A 130 -0.24 14.92 -3.40
N ASN A 131 0.08 16.23 -3.33
CA ASN A 131 -0.28 17.16 -2.23
C ASN A 131 -1.78 17.29 -1.91
N GLU A 132 -2.67 16.76 -2.73
CA GLU A 132 -4.11 16.67 -2.49
C GLU A 132 -4.51 15.21 -2.18
N ARG A 133 -4.19 14.74 -0.96
CA ARG A 133 -4.65 13.45 -0.47
C ARG A 133 -6.18 13.39 -0.49
N GLY A 134 -6.74 12.47 -1.26
CA GLY A 134 -8.17 12.18 -1.28
C GLY A 134 -8.89 12.49 -2.59
N LYS A 135 -8.22 13.04 -3.60
CA LYS A 135 -8.83 13.21 -4.92
C LYS A 135 -8.59 11.95 -5.76
N LEU A 136 -9.68 11.29 -6.14
CA LEU A 136 -9.64 10.19 -7.08
C LEU A 136 -9.81 10.75 -8.50
N ASP A 137 -8.95 10.31 -9.40
CA ASP A 137 -9.12 10.58 -10.83
C ASP A 137 -9.64 9.35 -11.54
N VAL A 138 -10.76 9.52 -12.26
CA VAL A 138 -11.27 8.49 -13.15
C VAL A 138 -10.53 8.62 -14.48
N LEU A 139 -9.49 7.81 -14.66
CA LEU A 139 -8.67 7.82 -15.87
C LEU A 139 -9.41 7.21 -17.07
N LYS A 140 -10.25 6.20 -16.83
CA LYS A 140 -11.10 5.56 -17.84
C LYS A 140 -12.41 5.11 -17.19
N PRO A 141 -13.55 5.74 -17.50
CA PRO A 141 -14.86 5.23 -17.10
C PRO A 141 -15.25 4.02 -17.95
N SER A 142 -16.18 3.19 -17.46
CA SER A 142 -16.89 2.24 -18.33
C SER A 142 -17.93 3.01 -19.13
N LEU A 143 -17.88 2.87 -20.47
CA LEU A 143 -18.82 3.54 -21.37
C LEU A 143 -19.95 2.61 -21.82
N LEU A 144 -19.81 1.30 -21.64
CA LEU A 144 -20.77 0.30 -22.12
C LEU A 144 -21.90 0.07 -21.12
N ALA A 145 -21.66 0.32 -19.84
CA ALA A 145 -22.55 -0.06 -18.76
C ALA A 145 -23.69 0.93 -18.48
N GLY A 146 -23.70 2.10 -19.11
CA GLY A 146 -24.71 3.13 -18.83
C GLY A 146 -24.71 3.55 -17.35
N ASP A 147 -25.82 3.33 -16.64
CA ASP A 147 -25.95 3.55 -15.20
C ASP A 147 -25.59 2.31 -14.35
N GLY A 148 -25.16 1.23 -15.00
CA GLY A 148 -24.73 -0.02 -14.37
C GLY A 148 -25.83 -1.06 -14.19
N ASP A 149 -27.03 -0.84 -14.69
CA ASP A 149 -28.13 -1.79 -14.53
C ASP A 149 -27.81 -3.16 -15.17
N GLY A 150 -27.88 -4.22 -14.34
CA GLY A 150 -27.50 -5.58 -14.74
C GLY A 150 -25.99 -5.80 -14.93
N TRP A 151 -25.13 -4.85 -14.52
CA TRP A 151 -23.68 -5.01 -14.63
C TRP A 151 -23.04 -5.40 -13.29
N LEU A 152 -22.01 -6.22 -13.40
CA LEU A 152 -21.16 -6.64 -12.28
C LEU A 152 -19.85 -5.86 -12.30
N ILE A 153 -19.45 -5.26 -11.19
CA ILE A 153 -18.14 -4.66 -11.00
C ILE A 153 -17.31 -5.61 -10.13
N VAL A 154 -16.09 -5.91 -10.53
CA VAL A 154 -15.18 -6.79 -9.77
C VAL A 154 -13.87 -6.07 -9.48
N ASP A 155 -13.47 -6.07 -8.20
CA ASP A 155 -12.17 -5.61 -7.72
C ASP A 155 -11.51 -6.69 -6.84
N ASP A 156 -10.22 -6.56 -6.56
CA ASP A 156 -9.48 -7.47 -5.67
C ASP A 156 -9.78 -7.17 -4.20
N LEU A 157 -9.81 -5.91 -3.82
CA LEU A 157 -9.92 -5.44 -2.43
C LEU A 157 -10.71 -4.13 -2.34
N VAL A 158 -11.59 -4.05 -1.36
CA VAL A 158 -12.05 -2.76 -0.83
C VAL A 158 -11.34 -2.43 0.47
N ASP A 159 -10.52 -1.38 0.50
CA ASP A 159 -9.79 -0.93 1.71
C ASP A 159 -10.57 0.17 2.43
N THR A 160 -10.34 1.44 2.09
CA THR A 160 -11.07 2.59 2.65
C THR A 160 -12.42 2.82 2.00
N GLY A 161 -12.62 2.26 0.81
CA GLY A 161 -13.84 2.37 0.03
C GLY A 161 -13.90 3.60 -0.88
N GLU A 162 -12.85 4.39 -1.01
CA GLU A 162 -12.87 5.57 -1.88
C GLU A 162 -13.12 5.19 -3.35
N THR A 163 -12.43 4.16 -3.86
CA THR A 163 -12.69 3.61 -5.20
C THR A 163 -14.13 3.14 -5.35
N ALA A 164 -14.65 2.43 -4.34
CA ALA A 164 -16.03 1.94 -4.33
C ALA A 164 -17.06 3.09 -4.40
N LYS A 165 -16.84 4.19 -3.67
CA LYS A 165 -17.68 5.40 -3.75
C LYS A 165 -17.70 5.99 -5.15
N ALA A 166 -16.52 6.14 -5.77
CA ALA A 166 -16.42 6.68 -7.13
C ALA A 166 -17.14 5.77 -8.15
N LEU A 167 -17.00 4.46 -8.02
CA LEU A 167 -17.70 3.49 -8.88
C LEU A 167 -19.22 3.57 -8.70
N LYS A 168 -19.72 3.64 -7.46
CA LYS A 168 -21.17 3.76 -7.19
C LYS A 168 -21.77 5.09 -7.65
N LEU A 169 -20.96 6.16 -7.71
CA LEU A 169 -21.41 7.42 -8.30
C LEU A 169 -21.54 7.35 -9.82
N MET A 170 -20.63 6.63 -10.48
CA MET A 170 -20.64 6.46 -11.94
C MET A 170 -21.69 5.41 -12.40
N LEU A 171 -21.84 4.35 -11.64
CA LEU A 171 -22.61 3.16 -11.96
C LEU A 171 -23.51 2.78 -10.78
N PRO A 172 -24.49 3.61 -10.45
CA PRO A 172 -25.27 3.49 -9.21
C PRO A 172 -26.09 2.20 -9.09
N LYS A 173 -26.39 1.54 -10.22
CA LYS A 173 -27.16 0.30 -10.25
C LYS A 173 -26.31 -0.95 -10.42
N ALA A 174 -25.01 -0.81 -10.64
CA ALA A 174 -24.14 -1.96 -10.80
C ALA A 174 -23.92 -2.68 -9.44
N HIS A 175 -23.82 -3.99 -9.50
CA HIS A 175 -23.47 -4.82 -8.35
C HIS A 175 -21.95 -4.82 -8.16
N LEU A 176 -21.47 -4.29 -7.04
CA LEU A 176 -20.03 -4.22 -6.73
C LEU A 176 -19.60 -5.41 -5.88
N ALA A 177 -18.64 -6.17 -6.38
CA ALA A 177 -18.10 -7.35 -5.73
C ALA A 177 -16.57 -7.29 -5.59
N THR A 178 -16.04 -7.75 -4.45
CA THR A 178 -14.60 -7.82 -4.19
C THR A 178 -14.20 -9.18 -3.62
N VAL A 179 -12.97 -9.59 -3.87
CA VAL A 179 -12.44 -10.82 -3.27
C VAL A 179 -12.22 -10.62 -1.78
N TYR A 180 -11.58 -9.52 -1.41
CA TYR A 180 -11.32 -9.13 -0.03
C TYR A 180 -12.01 -7.83 0.33
N ALA A 181 -12.36 -7.70 1.62
CA ALA A 181 -12.90 -6.45 2.17
C ALA A 181 -12.27 -6.12 3.50
N LYS A 182 -11.99 -4.85 3.74
CA LYS A 182 -11.62 -4.33 5.06
C LYS A 182 -12.81 -3.60 5.70
N PRO A 183 -12.87 -3.53 7.04
CA PRO A 183 -14.03 -2.97 7.76
C PRO A 183 -14.48 -1.59 7.28
N ALA A 184 -13.56 -0.68 6.93
CA ALA A 184 -13.90 0.67 6.50
C ALA A 184 -14.59 0.69 5.12
N GLY A 185 -14.15 -0.15 4.18
CA GLY A 185 -14.70 -0.23 2.83
C GLY A 185 -15.89 -1.18 2.68
N ARG A 186 -16.00 -2.17 3.57
CA ARG A 186 -17.02 -3.22 3.52
C ARG A 186 -18.47 -2.71 3.31
N PRO A 187 -18.93 -1.63 3.96
CA PRO A 187 -20.31 -1.15 3.76
C PRO A 187 -20.61 -0.65 2.34
N LEU A 188 -19.61 -0.47 1.50
CA LEU A 188 -19.73 0.06 0.15
C LEU A 188 -19.75 -1.02 -0.93
N VAL A 189 -19.47 -2.29 -0.58
CA VAL A 189 -19.53 -3.42 -1.51
C VAL A 189 -20.75 -4.27 -1.24
N ASP A 190 -21.33 -4.82 -2.32
CA ASP A 190 -22.56 -5.60 -2.23
C ASP A 190 -22.24 -7.08 -1.93
N THR A 191 -21.11 -7.58 -2.45
CA THR A 191 -20.65 -8.95 -2.21
C THR A 191 -19.12 -9.00 -2.03
N PHE A 192 -18.64 -9.76 -1.06
CA PHE A 192 -17.21 -10.05 -0.89
C PHE A 192 -17.03 -11.46 -0.34
N VAL A 193 -15.79 -12.01 -0.34
CA VAL A 193 -15.52 -13.35 0.15
C VAL A 193 -14.91 -13.34 1.54
N THR A 194 -13.79 -12.66 1.70
CA THR A 194 -12.98 -12.70 2.92
C THR A 194 -12.80 -11.30 3.51
N GLU A 195 -13.13 -11.18 4.80
CA GLU A 195 -12.84 -9.95 5.55
C GLU A 195 -11.44 -10.03 6.16
N VAL A 196 -10.67 -8.95 6.04
CA VAL A 196 -9.31 -8.81 6.58
C VAL A 196 -9.26 -7.56 7.45
N SER A 197 -8.56 -7.61 8.56
CA SER A 197 -8.50 -6.45 9.48
C SER A 197 -7.89 -5.22 8.82
N GLN A 198 -8.34 -4.02 9.25
CA GLN A 198 -7.99 -2.74 8.62
C GLN A 198 -6.47 -2.48 8.61
N ASP A 199 -5.76 -2.93 9.63
CA ASP A 199 -4.32 -2.75 9.84
C ASP A 199 -3.46 -3.82 9.13
N THR A 200 -4.07 -4.70 8.33
CA THR A 200 -3.38 -5.76 7.60
C THR A 200 -3.07 -5.33 6.18
N TRP A 201 -1.83 -5.52 5.75
CA TRP A 201 -1.45 -5.37 4.36
C TRP A 201 -1.61 -6.69 3.62
N ILE A 202 -2.40 -6.69 2.54
CA ILE A 202 -2.55 -7.86 1.67
C ILE A 202 -1.48 -7.81 0.60
N PHE A 203 -0.68 -8.87 0.50
CA PHE A 203 0.26 -9.09 -0.59
C PHE A 203 -0.38 -10.02 -1.60
N PHE A 204 -0.77 -9.48 -2.73
CA PHE A 204 -1.32 -10.27 -3.82
C PHE A 204 -0.21 -11.04 -4.56
N PRO A 205 -0.54 -12.07 -5.35
CA PRO A 205 0.46 -12.88 -6.03
C PRO A 205 1.36 -12.08 -6.98
N TRP A 206 0.89 -10.98 -7.53
CA TRP A 206 1.68 -10.07 -8.38
C TRP A 206 2.59 -9.13 -7.60
N ASP A 207 2.46 -9.07 -6.26
CA ASP A 207 3.34 -8.32 -5.35
C ASP A 207 4.38 -9.24 -4.69
N LEU A 208 4.21 -10.56 -4.82
CA LEU A 208 5.04 -11.57 -4.15
C LEU A 208 6.20 -11.97 -5.06
N GLU A 209 7.31 -11.25 -4.92
CA GLU A 209 8.63 -11.81 -5.16
C GLU A 209 9.27 -12.16 -3.81
N PRO A 210 10.41 -12.92 -3.77
CA PRO A 210 11.10 -13.27 -2.51
C PRO A 210 11.47 -12.05 -1.64
N GLN A 211 11.45 -10.88 -2.25
CA GLN A 211 11.57 -9.56 -1.61
C GLN A 211 10.56 -8.62 -2.31
N PRO A 212 10.02 -7.57 -1.63
CA PRO A 212 9.27 -6.53 -2.30
C PRO A 212 10.12 -5.95 -3.43
N SER A 213 9.75 -6.25 -4.66
CA SER A 213 10.49 -5.78 -5.82
C SER A 213 9.84 -4.53 -6.39
N THR A 214 10.68 -3.56 -6.76
CA THR A 214 10.22 -2.44 -7.56
C THR A 214 9.90 -2.94 -8.98
N PRO A 215 8.86 -2.40 -9.63
CA PRO A 215 8.57 -2.72 -11.01
C PRO A 215 9.81 -2.54 -11.90
N ILE A 216 9.97 -3.39 -12.91
CA ILE A 216 11.15 -3.42 -13.79
C ILE A 216 11.49 -2.03 -14.34
N ILE A 217 10.48 -1.23 -14.67
CA ILE A 217 10.68 0.15 -15.16
C ILE A 217 11.36 1.06 -14.13
N GLY A 218 11.19 0.80 -12.84
CA GLY A 218 11.84 1.54 -11.75
C GLY A 218 13.26 1.07 -11.41
N GLN A 219 13.75 0.03 -12.11
CA GLN A 219 15.10 -0.53 -11.93
C GLN A 219 16.10 0.01 -12.97
N ARG A 220 15.70 0.94 -13.84
CA ARG A 220 16.53 1.56 -14.87
C ARG A 220 17.11 2.89 -14.38
#